data_0b9080a68b5c7c4e13068b439fa9d609
#
_entry.id   0b9080a68b5c7c4e13068b439fa9d609
#
_cell.length_a   1.000
_cell.length_b   1.000
_cell.length_c   1.000
_cell.angle_alpha   90.00
_cell.angle_beta   90.00
_cell.angle_gamma   90.00
#
_symmetry.space_group_name_H-M   'P 1'
#
loop_
_entity.id
_entity.type
_entity.pdbx_description
1 polymer ?
#
loop_
_entity_poly.entity_id
_entity_poly.type
_entity_poly.pdbx_seq_one_letter_code
_entity_poly.pdbx_strand_id
1 'polypeptide(L)'
;MPGTGREDPSDGTLPIDPSLLDPTSGAFAEPFFLATLSWRLTACRRVLRPLALAIFEVVDGLPDGPVVASNPRVVTAMIRNTLRTSDVAARLADGAYGLMLEDTPEDGAVWAVERLRRSLGAKPGVRTLRAGVACYPGQALTPTELLHGARQAFTTAREWPQDRIEVAATES
;
A
#
# COMPACT_ATOMS: atom_id res chain seq x y z
N MET A 1 1.50 36.90 -21.10
CA MET A 1 2.05 36.73 -19.74
C MET A 1 1.42 35.51 -19.12
N PRO A 2 2.11 34.35 -18.95
CA PRO A 2 1.56 33.24 -18.21
C PRO A 2 1.70 33.52 -16.72
N GLY A 3 0.55 33.54 -16.02
CA GLY A 3 0.50 33.70 -14.59
C GLY A 3 1.18 32.54 -13.89
N THR A 4 2.20 32.86 -13.12
CA THR A 4 2.78 31.97 -12.11
C THR A 4 1.71 31.68 -11.06
N GLY A 5 1.08 30.49 -11.16
CA GLY A 5 0.27 29.94 -10.07
C GLY A 5 1.17 29.76 -8.85
N ARG A 6 1.09 30.71 -7.91
CA ARG A 6 1.58 30.52 -6.56
C ARG A 6 0.71 29.41 -5.97
N GLU A 7 1.30 28.27 -5.71
CA GLU A 7 0.72 27.31 -4.77
C GLU A 7 0.67 28.01 -3.39
N ASP A 8 -0.54 28.10 -2.87
CA ASP A 8 -0.80 28.71 -1.57
C ASP A 8 -0.32 27.74 -0.47
N PRO A 9 0.67 28.08 0.35
CA PRO A 9 1.19 27.20 1.39
C PRO A 9 0.31 27.19 2.66
N SER A 10 -1.00 27.34 2.52
CA SER A 10 -1.91 27.60 3.65
C SER A 10 -2.36 26.34 4.40
N ASP A 11 -1.98 25.11 4.00
CA ASP A 11 -2.39 23.89 4.70
C ASP A 11 -1.45 23.45 5.85
N GLY A 12 -0.34 24.15 6.04
CA GLY A 12 0.64 23.81 7.09
C GLY A 12 1.45 22.54 6.85
N THR A 13 1.29 21.91 5.69
CA THR A 13 2.05 20.71 5.30
C THR A 13 3.44 21.09 4.83
N LEU A 14 4.48 20.45 5.38
CA LEU A 14 5.85 20.65 4.90
C LEU A 14 6.03 19.99 3.52
N PRO A 15 6.82 20.60 2.64
CA PRO A 15 7.12 20.00 1.34
C PRO A 15 7.86 18.66 1.53
N ILE A 16 7.44 17.65 0.77
CA ILE A 16 8.13 16.36 0.77
C ILE A 16 9.36 16.45 -0.13
N ASP A 17 10.51 16.02 0.40
CA ASP A 17 11.73 15.93 -0.39
C ASP A 17 11.53 14.93 -1.54
N PRO A 18 11.72 15.35 -2.80
CA PRO A 18 11.55 14.47 -3.96
C PRO A 18 12.44 13.22 -3.94
N SER A 19 13.58 13.23 -3.22
CA SER A 19 14.46 12.06 -3.07
C SER A 19 13.83 10.91 -2.29
N LEU A 20 12.78 11.18 -1.51
CA LEU A 20 12.02 10.17 -0.77
C LEU A 20 10.96 9.47 -1.63
N LEU A 21 10.74 9.96 -2.83
CA LEU A 21 9.70 9.45 -3.73
C LEU A 21 10.29 8.55 -4.82
N ASP A 22 9.51 7.54 -5.21
CA ASP A 22 9.75 6.79 -6.44
C ASP A 22 9.39 7.68 -7.65
N PRO A 23 10.34 8.00 -8.55
CA PRO A 23 10.12 8.95 -9.65
C PRO A 23 9.11 8.42 -10.67
N THR A 24 8.92 7.12 -10.76
CA THR A 24 8.00 6.49 -11.71
C THR A 24 6.55 6.63 -11.26
N SER A 25 6.27 6.37 -10.00
CA SER A 25 4.92 6.36 -9.45
C SER A 25 4.54 7.65 -8.72
N GLY A 26 5.53 8.32 -8.11
CA GLY A 26 5.32 9.45 -7.22
C GLY A 26 4.85 9.05 -5.81
N ALA A 27 4.77 7.75 -5.50
CA ALA A 27 4.62 7.24 -4.14
C ALA A 27 5.96 7.32 -3.39
N PHE A 28 5.98 7.07 -2.09
CA PHE A 28 7.25 6.95 -1.37
C PHE A 28 8.09 5.80 -1.94
N ALA A 29 9.41 5.94 -1.88
CA ALA A 29 10.34 4.88 -2.24
C ALA A 29 10.47 3.84 -1.12
N GLU A 30 10.86 2.62 -1.47
CA GLU A 30 11.00 1.50 -0.52
C GLU A 30 11.91 1.81 0.66
N PRO A 31 13.09 2.45 0.52
CA PRO A 31 13.94 2.76 1.67
C PRO A 31 13.26 3.61 2.74
N PHE A 32 12.47 4.61 2.32
CA PHE A 32 11.68 5.41 3.24
C PHE A 32 10.59 4.58 3.94
N PHE A 33 9.92 3.72 3.19
CA PHE A 33 8.87 2.85 3.71
C PHE A 33 9.42 1.90 4.78
N LEU A 34 10.54 1.23 4.52
CA LEU A 34 11.15 0.30 5.46
C LEU A 34 11.65 1.00 6.74
N ALA A 35 12.27 2.16 6.60
CA ALA A 35 12.69 2.96 7.75
C ALA A 35 11.49 3.39 8.60
N THR A 36 10.43 3.87 7.95
CA THR A 36 9.21 4.32 8.62
C THR A 36 8.48 3.18 9.33
N LEU A 37 8.48 1.96 8.77
CA LEU A 37 7.84 0.78 9.36
C LEU A 37 8.36 0.50 10.77
N SER A 38 9.68 0.53 10.96
CA SER A 38 10.29 0.28 12.28
C SER A 38 9.85 1.32 13.32
N TRP A 39 9.83 2.59 12.95
CA TRP A 39 9.41 3.65 13.87
C TRP A 39 7.92 3.60 14.19
N ARG A 40 7.08 3.38 13.21
CA ARG A 40 5.63 3.29 13.37
C ARG A 40 5.23 2.11 14.23
N LEU A 41 5.83 0.94 14.01
CA LEU A 41 5.55 -0.22 14.86
C LEU A 41 5.96 0.03 16.32
N THR A 42 7.11 0.68 16.54
CA THR A 42 7.55 1.06 17.89
C THR A 42 6.54 2.01 18.55
N ALA A 43 6.03 3.00 17.81
CA ALA A 43 5.01 3.92 18.32
C ALA A 43 3.70 3.20 18.65
N CYS A 44 3.22 2.33 17.75
CA CYS A 44 2.00 1.55 17.96
C CYS A 44 2.09 0.64 19.19
N ARG A 45 3.25 0.00 19.41
CA ARG A 45 3.51 -0.80 20.61
C ARG A 45 3.35 -0.02 21.90
N ARG A 46 3.88 1.20 21.94
CA ARG A 46 3.83 2.07 23.14
C ARG A 46 2.42 2.43 23.54
N VAL A 47 1.51 2.54 22.60
CA VAL A 47 0.11 2.94 22.84
C VAL A 47 -0.87 1.76 22.67
N LEU A 48 -0.35 0.55 22.49
CA LEU A 48 -1.12 -0.69 22.31
C LEU A 48 -2.15 -0.60 21.17
N ARG A 49 -1.76 0.02 20.04
CA ARG A 49 -2.62 0.12 18.87
C ARG A 49 -2.16 -0.80 17.74
N PRO A 50 -3.08 -1.33 16.94
CA PRO A 50 -2.72 -2.18 15.81
C PRO A 50 -2.04 -1.40 14.70
N LEU A 51 -1.19 -2.08 13.94
CA LEU A 51 -0.59 -1.61 12.70
C LEU A 51 -0.76 -2.69 11.65
N ALA A 52 -1.37 -2.36 10.53
CA ALA A 52 -1.48 -3.28 9.41
C ALA A 52 -0.51 -2.92 8.29
N LEU A 53 0.02 -3.93 7.64
CA LEU A 53 0.83 -3.85 6.44
C LEU A 53 0.14 -4.60 5.32
N ALA A 54 -0.08 -3.95 4.18
CA ALA A 54 -0.53 -4.63 2.96
C ALA A 54 0.53 -4.49 1.87
N ILE A 55 0.80 -5.56 1.16
CA ILE A 55 1.61 -5.58 -0.05
C ILE A 55 0.72 -6.04 -1.19
N PHE A 56 0.70 -5.29 -2.29
CA PHE A 56 -0.20 -5.60 -3.39
C PHE A 56 0.37 -5.20 -4.76
N GLU A 57 -0.20 -5.79 -5.79
CA GLU A 57 0.00 -5.38 -7.18
C GLU A 57 -1.35 -5.05 -7.83
N VAL A 58 -1.29 -4.24 -8.87
CA VAL A 58 -2.41 -4.00 -9.78
C VAL A 58 -1.94 -4.29 -11.19
N VAL A 59 -2.68 -5.14 -11.88
CA VAL A 59 -2.37 -5.56 -13.23
C VAL A 59 -3.54 -5.30 -14.17
N ASP A 60 -3.23 -4.90 -15.39
CA ASP A 60 -4.19 -4.75 -16.48
C ASP A 60 -4.16 -6.02 -17.35
N GLY A 61 -5.30 -6.47 -17.81
CA GLY A 61 -5.43 -7.62 -18.70
C GLY A 61 -6.66 -8.46 -18.42
N LEU A 62 -7.02 -9.27 -19.38
CA LEU A 62 -8.09 -10.28 -19.22
C LEU A 62 -7.56 -11.47 -18.43
N PRO A 63 -8.42 -12.20 -17.69
CA PRO A 63 -8.01 -13.34 -16.89
C PRO A 63 -7.21 -14.41 -17.65
N ASP A 64 -7.52 -14.60 -18.95
CA ASP A 64 -6.89 -15.58 -19.84
C ASP A 64 -5.94 -14.95 -20.87
N GLY A 65 -5.60 -13.66 -20.71
CA GLY A 65 -4.73 -12.90 -21.61
C GLY A 65 -3.39 -12.49 -21.00
N PRO A 66 -2.56 -11.79 -21.78
CA PRO A 66 -1.33 -11.23 -21.24
C PRO A 66 -1.63 -10.22 -20.14
N VAL A 67 -0.93 -10.36 -19.01
CA VAL A 67 -1.06 -9.52 -17.83
C VAL A 67 0.09 -8.53 -17.81
N VAL A 68 -0.24 -7.24 -17.68
CA VAL A 68 0.74 -6.16 -17.64
C VAL A 68 0.53 -5.34 -16.36
N ALA A 69 1.62 -4.90 -15.74
CA ALA A 69 1.52 -4.01 -14.58
C ALA A 69 0.78 -2.73 -14.96
N SER A 70 -0.20 -2.33 -14.14
CA SER A 70 -0.94 -1.07 -14.35
C SER A 70 -0.02 0.14 -14.25
N ASN A 71 -0.40 1.24 -14.92
CA ASN A 71 0.36 2.47 -14.88
C ASN A 71 0.58 2.94 -13.43
N PRO A 72 1.84 3.08 -12.96
CA PRO A 72 2.14 3.38 -11.58
C PRO A 72 1.56 4.72 -11.08
N ARG A 73 1.50 5.73 -11.93
CA ARG A 73 0.92 7.04 -11.56
C ARG A 73 -0.59 6.96 -11.34
N VAL A 74 -1.27 6.15 -12.13
CA VAL A 74 -2.70 5.90 -11.99
C VAL A 74 -2.97 5.19 -10.67
N VAL A 75 -2.20 4.14 -10.38
CA VAL A 75 -2.33 3.38 -9.11
C VAL A 75 -2.06 4.31 -7.92
N THR A 76 -0.99 5.10 -7.95
CA THR A 76 -0.66 6.03 -6.85
C THR A 76 -1.75 7.10 -6.66
N ALA A 77 -2.30 7.65 -7.73
CA ALA A 77 -3.41 8.61 -7.61
C ALA A 77 -4.62 7.99 -6.93
N MET A 78 -4.93 6.75 -7.23
CA MET A 78 -6.04 6.02 -6.61
C MET A 78 -5.78 5.69 -5.14
N ILE A 79 -4.55 5.29 -4.80
CA ILE A 79 -4.12 5.10 -3.42
C ILE A 79 -4.35 6.39 -2.62
N ARG A 80 -3.87 7.53 -3.12
CA ARG A 80 -4.03 8.85 -2.46
C ARG A 80 -5.48 9.24 -2.24
N ASN A 81 -6.35 8.91 -3.18
CA ASN A 81 -7.78 9.20 -3.08
C ASN A 81 -8.54 8.26 -2.13
N THR A 82 -7.92 7.14 -1.77
CA THR A 82 -8.56 6.08 -0.97
C THR A 82 -8.09 6.07 0.48
N LEU A 83 -6.82 6.35 0.70
CA LEU A 83 -6.18 6.28 2.02
C LEU A 83 -6.38 7.54 2.86
N ARG A 84 -6.20 7.38 4.17
CA ARG A 84 -6.15 8.49 5.13
C ARG A 84 -4.80 9.20 5.06
N THR A 85 -4.75 10.44 5.53
CA THR A 85 -3.49 11.21 5.60
C THR A 85 -2.44 10.56 6.51
N SER A 86 -2.88 9.78 7.52
CA SER A 86 -1.98 9.04 8.42
C SER A 86 -1.36 7.79 7.79
N ASP A 87 -1.95 7.28 6.72
CA ASP A 87 -1.47 6.06 6.07
C ASP A 87 -0.28 6.36 5.16
N VAL A 88 0.63 5.41 5.03
CA VAL A 88 1.82 5.54 4.19
C VAL A 88 1.75 4.56 3.03
N ALA A 89 1.95 5.07 1.84
CA ALA A 89 2.01 4.27 0.62
C ALA A 89 3.35 4.42 -0.07
N ALA A 90 3.93 3.31 -0.49
CA ALA A 90 5.20 3.28 -1.21
C ALA A 90 5.16 2.35 -2.41
N ARG A 91 6.04 2.60 -3.37
CA ARG A 91 6.36 1.62 -4.39
C ARG A 91 7.63 0.88 -3.99
N LEU A 92 7.56 -0.44 -4.00
CA LEU A 92 8.65 -1.33 -3.63
C LEU A 92 9.58 -1.58 -4.82
N ALA A 93 10.79 -2.04 -4.56
CA ALA A 93 11.81 -2.25 -5.59
C ALA A 93 11.41 -3.28 -6.66
N ASP A 94 10.57 -4.25 -6.30
CA ASP A 94 9.99 -5.25 -7.23
C ASP A 94 8.78 -4.74 -8.03
N GLY A 95 8.39 -3.48 -7.85
CA GLY A 95 7.25 -2.86 -8.52
C GLY A 95 5.90 -3.08 -7.86
N ALA A 96 5.83 -3.85 -6.77
CA ALA A 96 4.64 -3.93 -5.92
C ALA A 96 4.45 -2.63 -5.12
N TYR A 97 3.30 -2.50 -4.46
CA TYR A 97 3.00 -1.39 -3.56
C TYR A 97 2.93 -1.87 -2.13
N GLY A 98 3.43 -1.07 -1.21
CA GLY A 98 3.28 -1.27 0.22
C GLY A 98 2.35 -0.23 0.82
N LEU A 99 1.44 -0.65 1.68
CA LEU A 99 0.60 0.22 2.49
C LEU A 99 0.85 -0.04 3.95
N MET A 100 0.97 1.03 4.71
CA MET A 100 1.10 1.00 6.16
C MET A 100 -0.09 1.75 6.75
N LEU A 101 -0.95 1.03 7.47
CA LEU A 101 -2.24 1.48 7.96
C LEU A 101 -2.18 1.54 9.49
N GLU A 102 -2.11 2.76 10.03
CA GLU A 102 -2.09 2.99 11.47
C GLU A 102 -3.45 2.76 12.10
N ASP A 103 -3.44 2.33 13.37
CA ASP A 103 -4.67 2.10 14.16
C ASP A 103 -5.70 1.26 13.41
N THR A 104 -5.20 0.23 12.70
CA THR A 104 -6.00 -0.55 11.77
C THR A 104 -5.77 -2.04 12.06
N PRO A 105 -6.79 -2.75 12.57
CA PRO A 105 -6.76 -4.20 12.77
C PRO A 105 -6.93 -4.94 11.42
N GLU A 106 -6.86 -6.26 11.45
CA GLU A 106 -6.91 -7.13 10.28
C GLU A 106 -8.11 -6.87 9.37
N ASP A 107 -9.31 -6.87 9.93
CA ASP A 107 -10.56 -6.63 9.19
C ASP A 107 -10.59 -5.21 8.57
N GLY A 108 -10.10 -4.23 9.30
CA GLY A 108 -9.94 -2.86 8.80
C GLY A 108 -8.95 -2.76 7.64
N ALA A 109 -7.85 -3.54 7.68
CA ALA A 109 -6.87 -3.59 6.61
C ALA A 109 -7.43 -4.25 5.35
N VAL A 110 -8.11 -5.38 5.48
CA VAL A 110 -8.82 -6.04 4.38
C VAL A 110 -9.84 -5.09 3.77
N TRP A 111 -10.58 -4.35 4.61
CA TRP A 111 -11.56 -3.35 4.15
C TRP A 111 -10.93 -2.20 3.37
N ALA A 112 -9.76 -1.72 3.81
CA ALA A 112 -9.03 -0.65 3.11
C ALA A 112 -8.54 -1.12 1.73
N VAL A 113 -8.00 -2.32 1.64
CA VAL A 113 -7.57 -2.92 0.37
C VAL A 113 -8.77 -3.19 -0.56
N GLU A 114 -9.88 -3.68 -0.02
CA GLU A 114 -11.11 -3.91 -0.79
C GLU A 114 -11.70 -2.60 -1.32
N ARG A 115 -11.64 -1.51 -0.54
CA ARG A 115 -12.04 -0.18 -1.00
C ARG A 115 -11.17 0.31 -2.15
N LEU A 116 -9.85 0.07 -2.07
CA LEU A 116 -8.92 0.35 -3.16
C LEU A 116 -9.29 -0.46 -4.41
N ARG A 117 -9.51 -1.77 -4.27
CA ARG A 117 -9.93 -2.65 -5.36
C ARG A 117 -11.19 -2.13 -6.06
N ARG A 118 -12.18 -1.74 -5.31
CA ARG A 118 -13.43 -1.19 -5.87
C ARG A 118 -13.20 0.12 -6.63
N SER A 119 -12.33 0.98 -6.15
CA SER A 119 -12.00 2.22 -6.84
C SER A 119 -11.27 1.96 -8.18
N LEU A 120 -10.51 0.88 -8.27
CA LEU A 120 -9.85 0.42 -9.50
C LEU A 120 -10.86 -0.12 -10.52
N GLY A 121 -11.85 -0.88 -10.08
CA GLY A 121 -12.90 -1.45 -10.94
C GLY A 121 -13.86 -0.41 -11.55
N ALA A 122 -13.94 0.79 -10.97
CA ALA A 122 -14.75 1.88 -11.49
C ALA A 122 -14.15 2.58 -12.74
N LYS A 123 -12.91 2.21 -13.14
CA LYS A 123 -12.21 2.82 -14.29
C LYS A 123 -12.24 1.91 -15.52
N PRO A 124 -12.19 2.50 -16.74
CA PRO A 124 -12.15 1.71 -17.97
C PRO A 124 -10.96 0.72 -17.99
N GLY A 125 -11.22 -0.49 -18.36
CA GLY A 125 -10.24 -1.57 -18.47
C GLY A 125 -10.48 -2.67 -17.42
N VAL A 126 -10.00 -3.87 -17.71
CA VAL A 126 -10.02 -4.98 -16.75
C VAL A 126 -8.77 -4.88 -15.90
N ARG A 127 -8.95 -4.63 -14.61
CA ARG A 127 -7.88 -4.56 -13.63
C ARG A 127 -8.08 -5.60 -12.54
N THR A 128 -6.98 -6.21 -12.15
CA THR A 128 -6.94 -7.19 -11.06
C THR A 128 -6.02 -6.68 -9.97
N LEU A 129 -6.49 -6.74 -8.71
CA LEU A 129 -5.70 -6.45 -7.53
C LEU A 129 -5.46 -7.73 -6.75
N ARG A 130 -4.21 -8.01 -6.43
CA ARG A 130 -3.81 -9.11 -5.55
C ARG A 130 -3.02 -8.55 -4.40
N ALA A 131 -3.38 -8.92 -3.18
CA ALA A 131 -2.80 -8.36 -1.96
C ALA A 131 -2.54 -9.41 -0.90
N GLY A 132 -1.47 -9.18 -0.14
CA GLY A 132 -1.20 -9.87 1.12
C GLY A 132 -1.22 -8.88 2.27
N VAL A 133 -1.86 -9.26 3.37
CA VAL A 133 -2.04 -8.43 4.57
C VAL A 133 -1.44 -9.15 5.77
N ALA A 134 -0.73 -8.40 6.62
CA ALA A 134 -0.31 -8.86 7.95
C ALA A 134 -0.52 -7.74 8.97
N CYS A 135 -0.82 -8.09 10.21
CA CYS A 135 -1.18 -7.14 11.26
C CYS A 135 -0.41 -7.40 12.55
N TYR A 136 0.05 -6.31 13.16
CA TYR A 136 0.50 -6.27 14.53
C TYR A 136 -0.72 -6.01 15.44
N PRO A 137 -0.90 -6.70 16.56
CA PRO A 137 -0.10 -7.82 17.06
C PRO A 137 -0.56 -9.21 16.58
N GLY A 138 -1.58 -9.30 15.73
CA GLY A 138 -2.26 -10.55 15.40
C GLY A 138 -1.38 -11.59 14.70
N GLN A 139 -0.63 -11.21 13.67
CA GLN A 139 0.21 -12.11 12.89
C GLN A 139 1.71 -11.86 13.03
N ALA A 140 2.10 -10.73 13.61
CA ALA A 140 3.52 -10.37 13.72
C ALA A 140 3.77 -9.45 14.91
N LEU A 141 4.96 -9.57 15.50
CA LEU A 141 5.41 -8.73 16.63
C LEU A 141 6.58 -7.82 16.27
N THR A 142 7.27 -8.08 15.15
CA THR A 142 8.42 -7.30 14.68
C THR A 142 8.19 -6.74 13.28
N PRO A 143 8.92 -5.67 12.87
CA PRO A 143 8.82 -5.16 11.51
C PRO A 143 9.19 -6.21 10.46
N THR A 144 10.18 -7.06 10.75
CA THR A 144 10.63 -8.13 9.85
C THR A 144 9.55 -9.20 9.68
N GLU A 145 8.93 -9.65 10.77
CA GLU A 145 7.82 -10.61 10.72
C GLU A 145 6.62 -10.04 9.97
N LEU A 146 6.28 -8.76 10.23
CA LEU A 146 5.17 -8.09 9.59
C LEU A 146 5.37 -8.00 8.06
N LEU A 147 6.57 -7.60 7.64
CA LEU A 147 6.93 -7.54 6.23
C LEU A 147 6.94 -8.93 5.59
N HIS A 148 7.52 -9.91 6.27
CA HIS A 148 7.59 -11.29 5.80
C HIS A 148 6.19 -11.90 5.63
N GLY A 149 5.34 -11.77 6.64
CA GLY A 149 3.97 -12.28 6.61
C GLY A 149 3.14 -11.66 5.48
N ALA A 150 3.20 -10.35 5.32
CA ALA A 150 2.51 -9.67 4.23
C ALA A 150 3.03 -10.12 2.83
N ARG A 151 4.35 -10.31 2.68
CA ARG A 151 4.92 -10.82 1.42
C ARG A 151 4.55 -12.25 1.12
N GLN A 152 4.53 -13.14 2.12
CA GLN A 152 4.09 -14.52 1.93
C GLN A 152 2.62 -14.58 1.50
N ALA A 153 1.75 -13.85 2.21
CA ALA A 153 0.34 -13.76 1.86
C ALA A 153 0.15 -13.19 0.45
N PHE A 154 0.94 -12.18 0.08
CA PHE A 154 0.91 -11.62 -1.28
C PHE A 154 1.35 -12.65 -2.34
N THR A 155 2.38 -13.44 -2.07
CA THR A 155 2.81 -14.52 -2.98
C THR A 155 1.68 -15.52 -3.20
N THR A 156 0.99 -15.93 -2.14
CA THR A 156 -0.19 -16.80 -2.23
C THR A 156 -1.32 -16.17 -3.03
N ALA A 157 -1.59 -14.86 -2.82
CA ALA A 157 -2.62 -14.16 -3.58
C ALA A 157 -2.32 -14.12 -5.08
N ARG A 158 -1.04 -14.06 -5.48
CA ARG A 158 -0.61 -14.04 -6.89
C ARG A 158 -0.83 -15.35 -7.63
N GLU A 159 -1.04 -16.46 -6.94
CA GLU A 159 -1.37 -17.76 -7.55
C GLU A 159 -2.78 -17.77 -8.17
N TRP A 160 -3.60 -16.76 -7.82
CA TRP A 160 -4.96 -16.63 -8.33
C TRP A 160 -5.00 -15.70 -9.54
N PRO A 161 -5.73 -16.04 -10.62
CA PRO A 161 -5.84 -15.18 -11.80
C PRO A 161 -6.73 -13.95 -11.58
N GLN A 162 -7.66 -13.99 -10.61
CA GLN A 162 -8.59 -12.92 -10.26
C GLN A 162 -8.11 -12.10 -9.06
N ASP A 163 -8.92 -11.09 -8.68
CA ASP A 163 -8.75 -10.35 -7.44
C ASP A 163 -8.64 -11.30 -6.24
N ARG A 164 -7.64 -11.05 -5.39
CA ARG A 164 -7.41 -11.86 -4.21
C ARG A 164 -6.77 -11.04 -3.10
N ILE A 165 -7.30 -11.18 -1.90
CA ILE A 165 -6.70 -10.65 -0.67
C ILE A 165 -6.45 -11.84 0.25
N GLU A 166 -5.19 -12.08 0.59
CA GLU A 166 -4.78 -13.11 1.55
C GLU A 166 -4.29 -12.43 2.83
N VAL A 167 -4.59 -13.04 3.96
CA VAL A 167 -4.09 -12.61 5.26
C VAL A 167 -3.02 -13.58 5.72
N ALA A 168 -1.94 -13.06 6.29
CA ALA A 168 -0.87 -13.86 6.85
C ALA A 168 -1.40 -14.84 7.91
N ALA A 169 -0.88 -16.05 7.90
CA ALA A 169 -1.23 -17.03 8.92
C ALA A 169 -0.73 -16.56 10.31
N THR A 170 -1.51 -16.83 11.33
CA THR A 170 -1.06 -16.67 12.71
C THR A 170 -0.13 -17.84 13.05
N GLU A 171 1.11 -17.56 13.41
CA GLU A 171 2.00 -18.60 13.92
C GLU A 171 1.46 -19.10 15.29
N SER A 172 1.18 -20.38 15.35
CA SER A 172 0.65 -21.06 16.58
C SER A 172 1.77 -21.43 17.51
#